data_6f832bfe1631f804f876f4bca8f0f6e0
#
_entry.id   6f832bfe1631f804f876f4bca8f0f6e0
#
_cell.length_a   1.000
_cell.length_b   1.000
_cell.length_c   1.000
_cell.angle_alpha   90.00
_cell.angle_beta   90.00
_cell.angle_gamma   90.00
#
_symmetry.space_group_name_H-M   'P 1'
#
loop_
_entity.id
_entity.type
_entity.pdbx_description
1 polymer ?
#
loop_
_entity_poly.entity_id
_entity_poly.type
_entity_poly.pdbx_seq_one_letter_code
_entity_poly.pdbx_strand_id
1 'polypeptide(L)'
;ETYLRVKGGSKGKILEQSANRSVSVAISIIEDKQLTEYSTSDATKLRDHMLLNGLKVATVKRNLSTLRSIVNLNKTELGLDFSNPFTGIFLPDLNDAKVRNPIPESELTSIQQECLRLDDEQRRIIALLSDTGMRLSETLGLLVEDIKIDTAIPHIGLTPHPWRQLKTKSSLRKIPLIGSSLRAAKRIVNGATSDFAFPRYTSAKRCNANSASAAINKWLKPRLPEGCVIHSFRHSFRDRLRNVDCPTEVIDQLGGWSSSTIGSKYGKGYSLAKLHEWLLKIQHNSSPVFDTKTL
;
A
#
# COMPACT_ATOMS: atom_id res chain seq x y z
N GLU A 1 10.62 -2.77 26.18
CA GLU A 1 9.30 -3.06 26.76
C GLU A 1 8.40 -1.82 26.78
N THR A 2 8.81 -0.70 27.43
CA THR A 2 8.03 0.56 27.54
C THR A 2 7.53 1.07 26.19
N TYR A 3 8.39 1.10 25.16
CA TYR A 3 8.01 1.52 23.82
C TYR A 3 6.86 0.67 23.22
N LEU A 4 6.91 -0.63 23.41
CA LEU A 4 5.86 -1.53 22.92
C LEU A 4 4.59 -1.42 23.75
N ARG A 5 4.69 -1.24 25.07
CA ARG A 5 3.55 -1.01 25.94
C ARG A 5 2.78 0.27 25.57
N VAL A 6 3.49 1.36 25.33
CA VAL A 6 2.86 2.68 25.05
C VAL A 6 2.39 2.80 23.61
N LYS A 7 3.18 2.33 22.63
CA LYS A 7 2.86 2.46 21.18
C LYS A 7 2.28 1.20 20.55
N GLY A 8 2.30 0.06 21.24
CA GLY A 8 1.94 -1.24 20.68
C GLY A 8 0.47 -1.39 20.31
N GLY A 9 -0.46 -0.84 21.06
CA GLY A 9 -1.90 -0.78 20.84
C GLY A 9 -2.42 -1.51 19.58
N SER A 10 -3.07 -0.81 18.70
CA SER A 10 -3.61 -1.34 17.44
C SER A 10 -2.54 -1.71 16.38
N LYS A 11 -1.28 -1.34 16.57
CA LYS A 11 -0.18 -1.61 15.62
C LYS A 11 0.58 -2.92 15.92
N GLY A 12 0.30 -3.58 17.03
CA GLY A 12 0.68 -4.92 17.44
C GLY A 12 2.03 -5.46 16.88
N LYS A 13 1.95 -6.68 16.36
CA LYS A 13 3.11 -7.48 15.90
C LYS A 13 4.04 -6.79 14.89
N ILE A 14 3.53 -5.94 14.01
CA ILE A 14 4.38 -5.29 12.98
C ILE A 14 5.29 -4.24 13.62
N LEU A 15 4.77 -3.45 14.55
CA LEU A 15 5.56 -2.48 15.29
C LEU A 15 6.62 -3.19 16.15
N GLU A 16 6.22 -4.25 16.84
CA GLU A 16 7.10 -5.08 17.66
C GLU A 16 8.23 -5.69 16.84
N GLN A 17 7.93 -6.35 15.72
CA GLN A 17 8.93 -6.93 14.83
C GLN A 17 9.88 -5.88 14.26
N SER A 18 9.37 -4.69 13.91
CA SER A 18 10.19 -3.60 13.40
C SER A 18 11.11 -3.02 14.48
N ALA A 19 10.59 -2.81 15.67
CA ALA A 19 11.35 -2.30 16.81
C ALA A 19 12.44 -3.30 17.22
N ASN A 20 12.08 -4.57 17.43
CA ASN A 20 13.01 -5.62 17.82
C ASN A 20 14.13 -5.80 16.78
N ARG A 21 13.78 -5.80 15.48
CA ARG A 21 14.80 -5.88 14.41
C ARG A 21 15.78 -4.70 14.47
N SER A 22 15.29 -3.46 14.61
CA SER A 22 16.15 -2.29 14.65
C SER A 22 17.04 -2.29 15.90
N VAL A 23 16.51 -2.71 17.04
CA VAL A 23 17.27 -2.85 18.30
C VAL A 23 18.31 -3.96 18.19
N SER A 24 17.95 -5.16 17.70
CA SER A 24 18.89 -6.26 17.54
C SER A 24 20.04 -5.91 16.61
N VAL A 25 19.77 -5.21 15.49
CA VAL A 25 20.82 -4.73 14.60
C VAL A 25 21.71 -3.70 15.29
N ALA A 26 21.15 -2.79 16.08
CA ALA A 26 21.93 -1.81 16.81
C ALA A 26 22.86 -2.49 17.83
N ILE A 27 22.32 -3.35 18.71
CA ILE A 27 23.09 -4.06 19.75
C ILE A 27 24.21 -4.91 19.14
N SER A 28 23.98 -5.56 18.00
CA SER A 28 25.02 -6.37 17.35
C SER A 28 26.22 -5.57 16.82
N ILE A 29 26.09 -4.24 16.70
CA ILE A 29 27.12 -3.36 16.10
C ILE A 29 27.72 -2.40 17.13
N ILE A 30 26.91 -1.86 18.02
CA ILE A 30 27.30 -0.83 18.98
C ILE A 30 27.16 -1.29 20.43
N GLU A 31 26.97 -2.60 20.65
CA GLU A 31 26.83 -3.26 21.93
C GLU A 31 25.54 -2.88 22.69
N ASP A 32 25.20 -3.65 23.71
CA ASP A 32 24.09 -3.36 24.62
C ASP A 32 24.60 -2.51 25.78
N LYS A 33 24.12 -1.27 25.87
CA LYS A 33 24.52 -0.27 26.86
C LYS A 33 23.31 0.30 27.57
N GLN A 34 23.52 0.96 28.69
CA GLN A 34 22.45 1.79 29.27
C GLN A 34 22.06 2.90 28.30
N LEU A 35 20.78 3.30 28.34
CA LEU A 35 20.22 4.22 27.35
C LEU A 35 20.95 5.57 27.30
N THR A 36 21.48 6.01 28.45
CA THR A 36 22.25 7.26 28.62
C THR A 36 23.71 7.16 28.17
N GLU A 37 24.23 5.96 27.94
CA GLU A 37 25.62 5.73 27.53
C GLU A 37 25.83 5.71 26.01
N TYR A 38 24.73 5.62 25.25
CA TYR A 38 24.84 5.73 23.79
C TYR A 38 25.20 7.14 23.36
N SER A 39 26.17 7.25 22.47
CA SER A 39 26.68 8.49 21.92
C SER A 39 26.29 8.68 20.44
N THR A 40 26.44 9.90 19.94
CA THR A 40 26.34 10.19 18.50
C THR A 40 27.37 9.40 17.67
N SER A 41 28.55 9.11 18.26
CA SER A 41 29.57 8.27 17.64
C SER A 41 29.06 6.83 17.42
N ASP A 42 28.33 6.27 18.40
CA ASP A 42 27.69 4.95 18.23
C ASP A 42 26.65 4.97 17.09
N ALA A 43 25.83 6.00 17.02
CA ALA A 43 24.84 6.13 15.94
C ALA A 43 25.48 6.28 14.55
N THR A 44 26.62 6.99 14.45
CA THR A 44 27.40 7.12 13.23
C THR A 44 28.06 5.78 12.84
N LYS A 45 28.65 5.08 13.80
CA LYS A 45 29.22 3.74 13.59
C LYS A 45 28.17 2.76 13.07
N LEU A 46 26.97 2.78 13.66
CA LEU A 46 25.81 1.98 13.22
C LEU A 46 25.41 2.32 11.77
N ARG A 47 25.27 3.62 11.43
CA ARG A 47 24.99 4.07 10.06
C ARG A 47 26.02 3.55 9.07
N ASP A 48 27.31 3.77 9.36
CA ASP A 48 28.40 3.42 8.46
C ASP A 48 28.48 1.91 8.25
N HIS A 49 28.33 1.12 9.31
CA HIS A 49 28.27 -0.33 9.20
C HIS A 49 27.12 -0.79 8.31
N MET A 50 25.92 -0.23 8.47
CA MET A 50 24.77 -0.59 7.63
C MET A 50 24.98 -0.22 6.16
N LEU A 51 25.58 0.95 5.87
CA LEU A 51 25.89 1.39 4.50
C LEU A 51 26.97 0.52 3.87
N LEU A 52 28.06 0.23 4.58
CA LEU A 52 29.15 -0.65 4.11
C LEU A 52 28.65 -2.07 3.79
N ASN A 53 27.65 -2.57 4.52
CA ASN A 53 27.01 -3.84 4.22
C ASN A 53 25.94 -3.75 3.12
N GLY A 54 25.91 -2.68 2.33
CA GLY A 54 25.07 -2.54 1.16
C GLY A 54 23.60 -2.24 1.43
N LEU A 55 23.23 -1.83 2.67
CA LEU A 55 21.87 -1.41 2.94
C LEU A 55 21.59 -0.06 2.28
N LYS A 56 20.43 0.04 1.65
CA LYS A 56 19.96 1.30 1.05
C LYS A 56 19.78 2.40 2.08
N VAL A 57 20.11 3.64 1.73
CA VAL A 57 19.95 4.82 2.60
C VAL A 57 18.56 4.91 3.22
N ALA A 58 17.51 4.63 2.44
CA ALA A 58 16.13 4.61 2.94
C ALA A 58 15.91 3.55 4.05
N THR A 59 16.60 2.42 4.00
CA THR A 59 16.55 1.39 5.03
C THR A 59 17.30 1.81 6.29
N VAL A 60 18.50 2.40 6.11
CA VAL A 60 19.28 2.96 7.23
C VAL A 60 18.49 4.06 7.93
N LYS A 61 17.93 5.01 7.17
CA LYS A 61 17.07 6.08 7.69
C LYS A 61 15.91 5.55 8.53
N ARG A 62 15.25 4.48 8.06
CA ARG A 62 14.15 3.85 8.79
C ARG A 62 14.61 3.22 10.10
N ASN A 63 15.75 2.51 10.12
CA ASN A 63 16.30 1.93 11.34
C ASN A 63 16.65 3.03 12.36
N LEU A 64 17.41 4.04 11.96
CA LEU A 64 17.77 5.17 12.83
C LEU A 64 16.53 5.92 13.33
N SER A 65 15.50 6.12 12.47
CA SER A 65 14.24 6.74 12.87
C SER A 65 13.46 5.90 13.90
N THR A 66 13.51 4.57 13.79
CA THR A 66 12.91 3.66 14.77
C THR A 66 13.63 3.77 16.11
N LEU A 67 14.97 3.69 16.12
CA LEU A 67 15.79 3.83 17.32
C LEU A 67 15.57 5.21 17.99
N ARG A 68 15.59 6.29 17.20
CA ARG A 68 15.28 7.63 17.70
C ARG A 68 13.91 7.69 18.38
N SER A 69 12.89 7.05 17.78
CA SER A 69 11.54 7.02 18.35
C SER A 69 11.48 6.22 19.66
N ILE A 70 12.24 5.11 19.75
CA ILE A 70 12.36 4.30 20.96
C ILE A 70 13.04 5.11 22.07
N VAL A 71 14.18 5.72 21.77
CA VAL A 71 14.94 6.53 22.75
C VAL A 71 14.13 7.72 23.23
N ASN A 72 13.51 8.50 22.35
CA ASN A 72 12.70 9.65 22.73
C ASN A 72 11.54 9.26 23.66
N LEU A 73 10.85 8.16 23.35
CA LEU A 73 9.74 7.74 24.21
C LEU A 73 10.24 7.31 25.59
N ASN A 74 11.31 6.49 25.65
CA ASN A 74 11.85 6.06 26.93
C ASN A 74 12.41 7.23 27.74
N LYS A 75 13.09 8.19 27.08
CA LYS A 75 13.53 9.43 27.71
C LYS A 75 12.36 10.14 28.42
N THR A 76 11.24 10.31 27.74
CA THR A 76 10.05 10.97 28.29
C THR A 76 9.41 10.15 29.42
N GLU A 77 9.20 8.85 29.20
CA GLU A 77 8.51 7.96 30.17
C GLU A 77 9.33 7.74 31.46
N LEU A 78 10.66 7.78 31.37
CA LEU A 78 11.57 7.55 32.50
C LEU A 78 12.11 8.86 33.11
N GLY A 79 11.72 10.02 32.60
CA GLY A 79 12.20 11.32 33.08
C GLY A 79 13.71 11.53 32.92
N LEU A 80 14.32 10.91 31.91
CA LEU A 80 15.77 11.00 31.68
C LEU A 80 16.12 12.29 30.95
N ASP A 81 17.20 12.96 31.37
CA ASP A 81 17.71 14.17 30.69
C ASP A 81 19.05 13.89 30.00
N PHE A 82 19.00 13.65 28.69
CA PHE A 82 20.16 13.48 27.80
C PHE A 82 19.75 13.76 26.35
N SER A 83 20.73 14.05 25.50
CA SER A 83 20.50 14.21 24.06
C SER A 83 20.35 12.87 23.37
N ASN A 84 19.29 12.72 22.56
CA ASN A 84 19.08 11.47 21.84
C ASN A 84 20.16 11.29 20.75
N PRO A 85 21.04 10.27 20.85
CA PRO A 85 22.18 10.07 19.97
C PRO A 85 21.78 9.77 18.50
N PHE A 86 20.57 9.30 18.25
CA PHE A 86 20.06 8.98 16.91
C PHE A 86 19.40 10.19 16.23
N THR A 87 19.51 11.38 16.80
CA THR A 87 18.96 12.62 16.22
C THR A 87 20.02 13.33 15.37
N GLY A 88 19.61 13.86 14.22
CA GLY A 88 20.50 14.66 13.37
C GLY A 88 21.62 13.90 12.67
N ILE A 89 21.56 12.57 12.62
CA ILE A 89 22.57 11.75 11.94
C ILE A 89 22.51 12.04 10.43
N PHE A 90 23.61 12.53 9.89
CA PHE A 90 23.76 12.76 8.46
C PHE A 90 23.64 11.43 7.68
N LEU A 91 22.86 11.44 6.61
CA LEU A 91 22.77 10.35 5.65
C LEU A 91 23.16 10.87 4.28
N PRO A 92 24.02 10.16 3.53
CA PRO A 92 24.39 10.57 2.19
C PRO A 92 23.16 10.54 1.27
N ASP A 93 23.08 11.49 0.36
CA ASP A 93 22.07 11.53 -0.70
C ASP A 93 22.50 10.59 -1.84
N LEU A 94 22.39 9.30 -1.58
CA LEU A 94 22.60 8.28 -2.61
C LEU A 94 21.25 8.03 -3.29
N ASN A 95 21.21 8.27 -4.60
CA ASN A 95 20.01 8.00 -5.40
C ASN A 95 19.80 6.48 -5.59
N ASP A 96 19.73 5.74 -4.47
CA ASP A 96 19.64 4.28 -4.40
C ASP A 96 18.20 3.76 -4.34
N ALA A 97 17.22 4.66 -4.38
CA ALA A 97 15.81 4.29 -4.37
C ALA A 97 15.45 3.57 -5.68
N LYS A 98 14.88 2.37 -5.58
CA LYS A 98 14.29 1.73 -6.76
C LYS A 98 13.07 2.54 -7.21
N VAL A 99 13.17 3.18 -8.37
CA VAL A 99 12.04 3.78 -9.05
C VAL A 99 11.08 2.64 -9.42
N ARG A 100 9.83 2.78 -9.05
CA ARG A 100 8.76 1.86 -9.50
C ARG A 100 8.09 2.46 -10.71
N ASN A 101 8.32 1.84 -11.85
CA ASN A 101 7.73 2.29 -13.09
C ASN A 101 6.23 1.95 -13.15
N PRO A 102 5.40 2.79 -13.77
CA PRO A 102 4.06 2.40 -14.18
C PRO A 102 4.16 1.26 -15.20
N ILE A 103 3.13 0.42 -15.26
CA ILE A 103 3.01 -0.62 -16.28
C ILE A 103 2.57 0.07 -17.57
N PRO A 104 3.26 -0.13 -18.71
CA PRO A 104 2.82 0.41 -20.00
C PRO A 104 1.43 -0.12 -20.38
N GLU A 105 0.71 0.62 -21.20
CA GLU A 105 -0.71 0.36 -21.47
C GLU A 105 -0.93 -0.95 -22.24
N SER A 106 -0.03 -1.31 -23.16
CA SER A 106 -0.05 -2.57 -23.90
C SER A 106 0.03 -3.79 -22.99
N GLU A 107 0.98 -3.78 -22.05
CA GLU A 107 1.16 -4.84 -21.06
C GLU A 107 0.01 -4.90 -20.06
N LEU A 108 -0.50 -3.72 -19.65
CA LEU A 108 -1.66 -3.64 -18.78
C LEU A 108 -2.88 -4.31 -19.43
N THR A 109 -3.17 -3.99 -20.70
CA THR A 109 -4.26 -4.59 -21.48
C THR A 109 -4.09 -6.09 -21.64
N SER A 110 -2.88 -6.55 -21.99
CA SER A 110 -2.56 -7.98 -22.12
C SER A 110 -2.78 -8.74 -20.81
N ILE A 111 -2.36 -8.16 -19.68
CA ILE A 111 -2.56 -8.76 -18.36
C ILE A 111 -4.04 -8.81 -18.00
N GLN A 112 -4.82 -7.75 -18.29
CA GLN A 112 -6.26 -7.73 -18.04
C GLN A 112 -6.98 -8.82 -18.83
N GLN A 113 -6.61 -9.03 -20.11
CA GLN A 113 -7.16 -10.11 -20.96
C GLN A 113 -6.81 -11.49 -20.40
N GLU A 114 -5.55 -11.70 -20.00
CA GLU A 114 -5.12 -12.97 -19.41
C GLU A 114 -5.80 -13.24 -18.05
N CYS A 115 -5.98 -12.21 -17.23
CA CYS A 115 -6.73 -12.31 -15.98
C CYS A 115 -8.18 -12.73 -16.22
N LEU A 116 -8.82 -12.18 -17.25
CA LEU A 116 -10.18 -12.55 -17.62
C LEU A 116 -10.27 -14.02 -18.09
N ARG A 117 -9.30 -14.47 -18.89
CA ARG A 117 -9.25 -15.84 -19.41
C ARG A 117 -9.00 -16.87 -18.30
N LEU A 118 -8.12 -16.59 -17.34
CA LEU A 118 -7.76 -17.51 -16.26
C LEU A 118 -8.78 -17.50 -15.10
N ASP A 119 -9.37 -16.39 -14.83
CA ASP A 119 -10.48 -16.13 -13.89
C ASP A 119 -10.38 -16.83 -12.52
N ASP A 120 -9.17 -16.96 -11.98
CA ASP A 120 -8.95 -17.45 -10.63
C ASP A 120 -8.82 -16.31 -9.61
N GLU A 121 -8.76 -16.65 -8.32
CA GLU A 121 -8.70 -15.68 -7.24
C GLU A 121 -7.56 -14.66 -7.40
N GLN A 122 -6.36 -15.09 -7.80
CA GLN A 122 -5.22 -14.19 -7.98
C GLN A 122 -5.43 -13.22 -9.15
N ARG A 123 -6.03 -13.69 -10.26
CA ARG A 123 -6.30 -12.86 -11.44
C ARG A 123 -7.43 -11.87 -11.18
N ARG A 124 -8.43 -12.26 -10.41
CA ARG A 124 -9.48 -11.33 -9.95
C ARG A 124 -8.91 -10.22 -9.05
N ILE A 125 -7.90 -10.52 -8.21
CA ILE A 125 -7.17 -9.50 -7.44
C ILE A 125 -6.48 -8.50 -8.37
N ILE A 126 -5.74 -9.00 -9.38
CA ILE A 126 -5.03 -8.15 -10.35
C ILE A 126 -6.03 -7.29 -11.14
N ALA A 127 -7.11 -7.89 -11.62
CA ALA A 127 -8.15 -7.19 -12.36
C ALA A 127 -8.81 -6.07 -11.55
N LEU A 128 -9.07 -6.30 -10.25
CA LEU A 128 -9.55 -5.22 -9.36
C LEU A 128 -8.53 -4.10 -9.24
N LEU A 129 -7.25 -4.44 -9.00
CA LEU A 129 -6.20 -3.44 -8.81
C LEU A 129 -5.96 -2.58 -10.06
N SER A 130 -6.12 -3.16 -11.25
CA SER A 130 -5.82 -2.51 -12.53
C SER A 130 -6.67 -1.28 -12.80
N ASP A 131 -7.95 -1.29 -12.41
CA ASP A 131 -8.90 -0.22 -12.68
C ASP A 131 -9.41 0.53 -11.44
N THR A 132 -8.91 0.18 -10.25
CA THR A 132 -9.30 0.85 -9.00
C THR A 132 -8.15 1.58 -8.31
N GLY A 133 -6.92 1.23 -8.65
CA GLY A 133 -5.72 1.77 -8.00
C GLY A 133 -5.66 1.51 -6.49
N MET A 134 -6.44 0.57 -5.94
CA MET A 134 -6.39 0.19 -4.52
C MET A 134 -5.02 -0.34 -4.12
N ARG A 135 -4.73 -0.32 -2.81
CA ARG A 135 -3.58 -1.06 -2.28
C ARG A 135 -3.93 -2.54 -2.20
N LEU A 136 -2.92 -3.41 -2.38
CA LEU A 136 -3.13 -4.86 -2.30
C LEU A 136 -3.84 -5.27 -1.00
N SER A 137 -3.42 -4.74 0.15
CA SER A 137 -4.08 -5.06 1.43
C SER A 137 -5.51 -4.53 1.52
N GLU A 138 -5.85 -3.43 0.84
CA GLU A 138 -7.21 -2.90 0.74
C GLU A 138 -8.09 -3.90 -0.04
N THR A 139 -7.60 -4.37 -1.18
CA THR A 139 -8.30 -5.35 -2.02
C THR A 139 -8.49 -6.68 -1.30
N LEU A 140 -7.42 -7.23 -0.73
CA LEU A 140 -7.50 -8.54 -0.07
C LEU A 140 -8.42 -8.56 1.14
N GLY A 141 -8.50 -7.45 1.88
CA GLY A 141 -9.30 -7.35 3.10
C GLY A 141 -10.77 -7.02 2.86
N LEU A 142 -11.26 -7.06 1.63
CA LEU A 142 -12.67 -6.86 1.31
C LEU A 142 -13.54 -8.01 1.80
N LEU A 143 -14.71 -7.68 2.32
CA LEU A 143 -15.86 -8.58 2.36
C LEU A 143 -16.59 -8.56 1.01
N VAL A 144 -17.33 -9.60 0.73
CA VAL A 144 -18.21 -9.64 -0.44
C VAL A 144 -19.24 -8.51 -0.37
N GLU A 145 -19.75 -8.21 0.82
CA GLU A 145 -20.68 -7.09 1.05
C GLU A 145 -20.09 -5.68 0.80
N ASP A 146 -18.75 -5.51 0.82
CA ASP A 146 -18.11 -4.25 0.44
C ASP A 146 -18.24 -3.98 -1.07
N ILE A 147 -18.55 -5.00 -1.86
CA ILE A 147 -18.63 -4.96 -3.33
C ILE A 147 -20.11 -4.82 -3.74
N LYS A 148 -20.51 -3.63 -4.12
CA LYS A 148 -21.89 -3.28 -4.50
C LYS A 148 -22.04 -3.34 -6.01
N ILE A 149 -22.48 -4.49 -6.56
CA ILE A 149 -22.70 -4.66 -8.01
C ILE A 149 -24.13 -4.33 -8.44
N ASP A 150 -25.11 -4.50 -7.55
CA ASP A 150 -26.53 -4.31 -7.82
C ASP A 150 -26.99 -2.88 -7.45
N THR A 151 -26.23 -1.88 -7.88
CA THR A 151 -26.53 -0.46 -7.67
C THR A 151 -26.43 0.30 -8.98
N ALA A 152 -27.05 1.49 -9.08
CA ALA A 152 -26.98 2.31 -10.29
C ALA A 152 -25.54 2.57 -10.78
N ILE A 153 -24.59 2.66 -9.86
CA ILE A 153 -23.16 2.73 -10.16
C ILE A 153 -22.48 1.66 -9.33
N PRO A 154 -22.09 0.52 -9.93
CA PRO A 154 -21.32 -0.52 -9.25
C PRO A 154 -20.05 0.05 -8.63
N HIS A 155 -19.80 -0.27 -7.35
CA HIS A 155 -18.65 0.30 -6.63
C HIS A 155 -18.19 -0.57 -5.47
N ILE A 156 -16.97 -0.34 -5.02
CA ILE A 156 -16.45 -0.87 -3.75
C ILE A 156 -16.57 0.22 -2.69
N GLY A 157 -17.19 -0.11 -1.56
CA GLY A 157 -17.17 0.68 -0.33
C GLY A 157 -15.99 0.28 0.54
N LEU A 158 -14.89 1.03 0.49
CA LEU A 158 -13.69 0.68 1.26
C LEU A 158 -13.77 1.23 2.67
N THR A 159 -14.00 0.36 3.64
CA THR A 159 -14.11 0.64 5.07
C THR A 159 -13.04 -0.10 5.88
N PRO A 160 -12.65 0.35 7.09
CA PRO A 160 -11.75 -0.40 7.95
C PRO A 160 -12.44 -1.68 8.48
N HIS A 161 -11.66 -2.76 8.60
CA HIS A 161 -12.09 -4.01 9.22
C HIS A 161 -11.07 -4.44 10.30
N PRO A 162 -11.45 -5.24 11.29
CA PRO A 162 -10.53 -5.70 12.35
C PRO A 162 -9.26 -6.37 11.82
N TRP A 163 -9.37 -7.14 10.75
CA TRP A 163 -8.24 -7.84 10.09
C TRP A 163 -7.46 -6.97 9.11
N ARG A 164 -8.00 -5.81 8.72
CA ARG A 164 -7.37 -4.88 7.76
C ARG A 164 -7.70 -3.43 8.08
N GLN A 165 -6.77 -2.76 8.74
CA GLN A 165 -6.86 -1.33 8.99
C GLN A 165 -6.52 -0.53 7.73
N LEU A 166 -7.11 0.66 7.58
CA LEU A 166 -6.77 1.58 6.51
C LEU A 166 -5.54 2.42 6.92
N LYS A 167 -4.64 2.65 5.97
CA LYS A 167 -3.38 3.37 6.22
C LYS A 167 -3.57 4.83 6.60
N THR A 168 -4.58 5.48 6.00
CA THR A 168 -4.89 6.91 6.18
C THR A 168 -6.40 7.12 6.21
N LYS A 169 -6.87 8.25 6.74
CA LYS A 169 -8.29 8.62 6.69
C LYS A 169 -8.82 8.71 5.25
N SER A 170 -8.00 9.21 4.32
CA SER A 170 -8.33 9.29 2.89
C SER A 170 -8.49 7.93 2.20
N SER A 171 -8.06 6.84 2.86
CA SER A 171 -8.30 5.49 2.34
C SER A 171 -9.76 5.06 2.44
N LEU A 172 -10.55 5.64 3.37
CA LEU A 172 -12.00 5.45 3.48
C LEU A 172 -12.69 6.12 2.28
N ARG A 173 -13.22 5.35 1.34
CA ARG A 173 -13.78 5.89 0.11
C ARG A 173 -14.67 4.89 -0.62
N LYS A 174 -15.48 5.41 -1.56
CA LYS A 174 -16.19 4.60 -2.56
C LYS A 174 -15.43 4.67 -3.89
N ILE A 175 -15.24 3.53 -4.54
CA ILE A 175 -14.50 3.45 -5.81
C ILE A 175 -15.43 2.83 -6.84
N PRO A 176 -15.84 3.56 -7.88
CA PRO A 176 -16.64 3.00 -8.97
C PRO A 176 -15.89 1.88 -9.67
N LEU A 177 -16.61 0.90 -10.19
CA LEU A 177 -16.08 -0.25 -10.90
C LEU A 177 -16.33 -0.10 -12.40
N ILE A 178 -15.29 -0.31 -13.19
CA ILE A 178 -15.32 -0.28 -14.66
C ILE A 178 -14.55 -1.48 -15.23
N GLY A 179 -14.68 -1.76 -16.50
CA GLY A 179 -13.82 -2.68 -17.27
C GLY A 179 -13.52 -4.00 -16.56
N SER A 180 -12.24 -4.27 -16.40
CA SER A 180 -11.75 -5.50 -15.76
C SER A 180 -12.12 -5.59 -14.29
N SER A 181 -12.15 -4.46 -13.58
CA SER A 181 -12.53 -4.44 -12.16
C SER A 181 -14.01 -4.79 -11.95
N LEU A 182 -14.91 -4.31 -12.82
CA LEU A 182 -16.34 -4.65 -12.74
C LEU A 182 -16.58 -6.13 -13.01
N ARG A 183 -15.90 -6.69 -14.04
CA ARG A 183 -16.00 -8.13 -14.35
C ARG A 183 -15.51 -8.99 -13.19
N ALA A 184 -14.35 -8.66 -12.63
CA ALA A 184 -13.81 -9.36 -11.47
C ALA A 184 -14.76 -9.27 -10.26
N ALA A 185 -15.32 -8.09 -9.99
CA ALA A 185 -16.28 -7.89 -8.91
C ALA A 185 -17.53 -8.76 -9.06
N LYS A 186 -18.12 -8.82 -10.26
CA LYS A 186 -19.27 -9.71 -10.55
C LYS A 186 -18.91 -11.18 -10.31
N ARG A 187 -17.71 -11.63 -10.76
CA ARG A 187 -17.25 -13.02 -10.55
C ARG A 187 -17.02 -13.32 -9.08
N ILE A 188 -16.52 -12.36 -8.30
CA ILE A 188 -16.32 -12.52 -6.85
C ILE A 188 -17.66 -12.66 -6.14
N VAL A 189 -18.59 -11.75 -6.39
CA VAL A 189 -19.90 -11.75 -5.73
C VAL A 189 -20.72 -12.98 -6.09
N ASN A 190 -20.84 -13.29 -7.39
CA ASN A 190 -21.65 -14.41 -7.86
C ASN A 190 -21.05 -15.79 -7.53
N GLY A 191 -19.73 -15.88 -7.35
CA GLY A 191 -19.02 -17.10 -6.96
C GLY A 191 -18.64 -17.17 -5.49
N ALA A 192 -19.20 -16.32 -4.64
CA ALA A 192 -18.82 -16.24 -3.24
C ALA A 192 -19.20 -17.52 -2.48
N THR A 193 -18.23 -18.10 -1.81
CA THR A 193 -18.39 -19.25 -0.89
C THR A 193 -18.06 -18.88 0.56
N SER A 194 -17.78 -17.61 0.82
CA SER A 194 -17.37 -17.04 2.12
C SER A 194 -17.77 -15.57 2.16
N ASP A 195 -17.88 -15.00 3.36
CA ASP A 195 -18.06 -13.56 3.54
C ASP A 195 -16.85 -12.75 3.04
N PHE A 196 -15.67 -13.37 3.00
CA PHE A 196 -14.45 -12.75 2.50
C PHE A 196 -14.36 -12.86 0.97
N ALA A 197 -14.07 -11.74 0.31
CA ALA A 197 -13.85 -11.72 -1.14
C ALA A 197 -12.64 -12.57 -1.56
N PHE A 198 -11.65 -12.72 -0.66
CA PHE A 198 -10.40 -13.45 -0.90
C PHE A 198 -10.02 -14.35 0.30
N PRO A 199 -10.77 -15.45 0.53
CA PRO A 199 -10.62 -16.29 1.73
C PRO A 199 -9.26 -16.99 1.83
N ARG A 200 -8.57 -17.21 0.72
CA ARG A 200 -7.20 -17.75 0.70
C ARG A 200 -6.20 -16.86 1.43
N TYR A 201 -6.42 -15.55 1.42
CA TYR A 201 -5.49 -14.57 1.96
C TYR A 201 -6.01 -13.85 3.20
N THR A 202 -7.32 -13.91 3.43
CA THR A 202 -7.97 -13.13 4.50
C THR A 202 -8.93 -13.99 5.31
N SER A 203 -8.88 -13.79 6.63
CA SER A 203 -9.78 -14.39 7.62
C SER A 203 -10.11 -13.33 8.68
N ALA A 204 -11.04 -13.61 9.58
CA ALA A 204 -11.39 -12.72 10.70
C ALA A 204 -10.20 -12.33 11.59
N LYS A 205 -9.11 -13.11 11.57
CA LYS A 205 -7.92 -12.86 12.39
C LYS A 205 -6.85 -12.01 11.70
N ARG A 206 -6.73 -12.08 10.37
CA ARG A 206 -5.64 -11.43 9.64
C ARG A 206 -5.89 -11.33 8.12
N CYS A 207 -5.24 -10.35 7.50
CA CYS A 207 -5.06 -10.25 6.05
C CYS A 207 -3.58 -10.46 5.70
N ASN A 208 -3.27 -11.51 4.92
CA ASN A 208 -1.89 -11.91 4.58
C ASN A 208 -1.44 -11.33 3.23
N ALA A 209 -1.28 -10.02 3.17
CA ALA A 209 -0.89 -9.31 1.96
C ALA A 209 0.53 -9.69 1.46
N ASN A 210 1.44 -10.11 2.35
CA ASN A 210 2.79 -10.51 1.95
C ASN A 210 2.79 -11.79 1.14
N SER A 211 2.01 -12.81 1.55
CA SER A 211 1.87 -14.06 0.81
C SER A 211 1.25 -13.82 -0.57
N ALA A 212 0.17 -13.05 -0.64
CA ALA A 212 -0.45 -12.67 -1.91
C ALA A 212 0.52 -11.90 -2.81
N SER A 213 1.24 -10.93 -2.27
CA SER A 213 2.25 -10.17 -3.01
C SER A 213 3.33 -11.06 -3.60
N ALA A 214 3.86 -12.02 -2.84
CA ALA A 214 4.87 -12.95 -3.32
C ALA A 214 4.35 -13.82 -4.48
N ALA A 215 3.17 -14.42 -4.32
CA ALA A 215 2.56 -15.29 -5.33
C ALA A 215 2.22 -14.52 -6.62
N ILE A 216 1.59 -13.33 -6.48
CA ILE A 216 1.18 -12.52 -7.62
C ILE A 216 2.40 -11.95 -8.35
N ASN A 217 3.41 -11.43 -7.65
CA ASN A 217 4.62 -10.92 -8.29
C ASN A 217 5.42 -12.03 -8.99
N LYS A 218 5.41 -13.26 -8.48
CA LYS A 218 6.01 -14.41 -9.18
C LYS A 218 5.35 -14.65 -10.56
N TRP A 219 4.04 -14.53 -10.63
CA TRP A 219 3.29 -14.67 -11.89
C TRP A 219 3.48 -13.46 -12.81
N LEU A 220 3.54 -12.23 -12.26
CA LEU A 220 3.72 -11.00 -13.02
C LEU A 220 5.14 -10.84 -13.60
N LYS A 221 6.16 -11.37 -12.93
CA LYS A 221 7.57 -11.15 -13.27
C LYS A 221 7.91 -11.43 -14.76
N PRO A 222 7.49 -12.54 -15.38
CA PRO A 222 7.75 -12.79 -16.82
C PRO A 222 6.85 -12.00 -17.76
N ARG A 223 5.87 -11.24 -17.26
CA ARG A 223 4.82 -10.55 -18.02
C ARG A 223 4.94 -9.05 -18.00
N LEU A 224 5.80 -8.53 -17.14
CA LEU A 224 5.97 -7.09 -16.93
C LEU A 224 7.43 -6.68 -17.17
N PRO A 225 7.65 -5.47 -17.65
CA PRO A 225 8.99 -4.90 -17.74
C PRO A 225 9.71 -4.93 -16.38
N GLU A 226 11.04 -4.90 -16.41
CA GLU A 226 11.85 -4.83 -15.20
C GLU A 226 11.49 -3.61 -14.35
N GLY A 227 11.47 -3.79 -13.03
CA GLY A 227 11.08 -2.75 -12.08
C GLY A 227 9.59 -2.63 -11.82
N CYS A 228 8.73 -3.25 -12.66
CA CYS A 228 7.29 -3.32 -12.44
C CYS A 228 6.92 -4.46 -11.50
N VAL A 229 5.99 -4.18 -10.59
CA VAL A 229 5.45 -5.11 -9.59
C VAL A 229 3.96 -4.85 -9.38
N ILE A 230 3.29 -5.67 -8.58
CA ILE A 230 1.85 -5.48 -8.29
C ILE A 230 1.49 -4.05 -7.84
N HIS A 231 2.39 -3.35 -7.16
CA HIS A 231 2.14 -1.95 -6.77
C HIS A 231 2.19 -0.98 -7.94
N SER A 232 2.82 -1.36 -9.06
CA SER A 232 2.88 -0.56 -10.29
C SER A 232 1.51 -0.32 -10.93
N PHE A 233 0.53 -1.22 -10.74
CA PHE A 233 -0.86 -0.98 -11.16
C PHE A 233 -1.41 0.33 -10.59
N ARG A 234 -1.06 0.67 -9.36
CA ARG A 234 -1.49 1.91 -8.72
C ARG A 234 -0.79 3.16 -9.31
N HIS A 235 0.45 3.02 -9.80
CA HIS A 235 1.13 4.07 -10.56
C HIS A 235 0.47 4.26 -11.93
N SER A 236 0.25 3.15 -12.66
CA SER A 236 -0.43 3.18 -13.97
C SER A 236 -1.86 3.75 -13.87
N PHE A 237 -2.62 3.41 -12.83
CA PHE A 237 -3.94 3.98 -12.60
C PHE A 237 -3.89 5.50 -12.45
N ARG A 238 -2.90 6.04 -11.72
CA ARG A 238 -2.71 7.49 -11.57
C ARG A 238 -2.36 8.15 -12.91
N ASP A 239 -1.46 7.54 -13.68
CA ASP A 239 -1.01 8.09 -14.96
C ASP A 239 -2.11 8.02 -16.02
N ARG A 240 -2.88 6.93 -16.08
CA ARG A 240 -4.06 6.83 -16.96
C ARG A 240 -5.08 7.96 -16.69
N LEU A 241 -5.31 8.28 -15.41
CA LEU A 241 -6.18 9.40 -15.04
C LEU A 241 -5.60 10.75 -15.45
N ARG A 242 -4.28 10.94 -15.33
CA ARG A 242 -3.60 12.15 -15.81
C ARG A 242 -3.69 12.30 -17.33
N ASN A 243 -3.54 11.20 -18.06
CA ASN A 243 -3.60 11.20 -19.53
C ASN A 243 -4.98 11.58 -20.09
N VAL A 244 -6.02 11.58 -19.27
CA VAL A 244 -7.36 12.07 -19.63
C VAL A 244 -7.70 13.42 -18.97
N ASP A 245 -6.68 14.15 -18.49
CA ASP A 245 -6.80 15.46 -17.82
C ASP A 245 -7.69 15.44 -16.57
N CYS A 246 -7.72 14.32 -15.85
CA CYS A 246 -8.49 14.20 -14.63
C CYS A 246 -7.95 15.15 -13.55
N PRO A 247 -8.79 15.96 -12.89
CA PRO A 247 -8.35 16.86 -11.82
C PRO A 247 -7.64 16.09 -10.69
N THR A 248 -6.54 16.65 -10.18
CA THR A 248 -5.72 16.00 -9.14
C THR A 248 -6.53 15.61 -7.90
N GLU A 249 -7.51 16.43 -7.51
CA GLU A 249 -8.36 16.13 -6.36
C GLU A 249 -9.25 14.90 -6.59
N VAL A 250 -9.76 14.71 -7.82
CA VAL A 250 -10.49 13.49 -8.22
C VAL A 250 -9.57 12.28 -8.21
N ILE A 251 -8.36 12.42 -8.77
CA ILE A 251 -7.33 11.38 -8.75
C ILE A 251 -7.03 10.97 -7.31
N ASP A 252 -6.80 11.95 -6.43
CA ASP A 252 -6.46 11.71 -5.03
C ASP A 252 -7.61 11.05 -4.27
N GLN A 253 -8.85 11.44 -4.52
CA GLN A 253 -10.03 10.81 -3.93
C GLN A 253 -10.19 9.36 -4.42
N LEU A 254 -10.08 9.08 -5.71
CA LEU A 254 -10.15 7.73 -6.27
C LEU A 254 -9.06 6.83 -5.71
N GLY A 255 -7.83 7.30 -5.70
CA GLY A 255 -6.69 6.53 -5.21
C GLY A 255 -6.57 6.48 -3.68
N GLY A 256 -7.27 7.34 -2.93
CA GLY A 256 -7.06 7.48 -1.49
C GLY A 256 -5.66 7.97 -1.17
N TRP A 257 -5.16 8.96 -1.93
CA TRP A 257 -3.98 9.74 -1.61
C TRP A 257 -4.40 10.92 -0.73
N SER A 258 -3.52 11.33 0.17
CA SER A 258 -3.74 12.53 0.98
C SER A 258 -3.34 13.75 0.16
N SER A 259 -4.27 14.68 -0.03
CA SER A 259 -3.94 16.00 -0.53
C SER A 259 -3.36 16.86 0.61
N SER A 260 -2.33 17.64 0.29
CA SER A 260 -1.71 18.59 1.23
C SER A 260 -2.37 19.97 1.20
N THR A 261 -3.32 20.21 0.29
CA THR A 261 -3.96 21.53 0.12
C THR A 261 -5.00 21.78 1.21
N ILE A 262 -5.09 23.04 1.66
CA ILE A 262 -6.09 23.47 2.65
C ILE A 262 -7.50 23.25 2.10
N GLY A 263 -7.72 23.53 0.80
CA GLY A 263 -9.01 23.36 0.13
C GLY A 263 -9.57 21.95 0.17
N SER A 264 -8.69 20.92 0.15
CA SER A 264 -9.11 19.52 0.21
C SER A 264 -9.74 19.09 1.54
N LYS A 265 -9.66 19.93 2.57
CA LYS A 265 -10.27 19.70 3.89
C LYS A 265 -11.73 20.17 3.96
N TYR A 266 -12.15 20.95 2.99
CA TYR A 266 -13.51 21.48 2.94
C TYR A 266 -14.36 20.66 1.96
N GLY A 267 -15.66 20.50 2.29
CA GLY A 267 -16.62 19.79 1.47
C GLY A 267 -16.62 18.27 1.66
N LYS A 268 -17.56 17.61 0.97
CA LYS A 268 -17.79 16.15 1.02
C LYS A 268 -17.04 15.37 -0.08
N GLY A 269 -16.22 16.07 -0.89
CA GLY A 269 -15.57 15.51 -2.07
C GLY A 269 -16.54 15.33 -3.25
N TYR A 270 -16.07 14.66 -4.29
CA TYR A 270 -16.82 14.39 -5.51
C TYR A 270 -17.84 13.27 -5.31
N SER A 271 -19.01 13.40 -5.97
CA SER A 271 -20.03 12.36 -5.98
C SER A 271 -19.54 11.09 -6.68
N LEU A 272 -20.15 9.94 -6.34
CA LEU A 272 -19.83 8.66 -6.99
C LEU A 272 -20.04 8.72 -8.51
N ALA A 273 -21.07 9.43 -8.97
CA ALA A 273 -21.33 9.65 -10.39
C ALA A 273 -20.18 10.40 -11.07
N LYS A 274 -19.69 11.47 -10.45
CA LYS A 274 -18.56 12.23 -11.00
C LYS A 274 -17.26 11.42 -11.05
N LEU A 275 -17.01 10.62 -10.03
CA LEU A 275 -15.87 9.70 -10.02
C LEU A 275 -15.99 8.64 -11.14
N HIS A 276 -17.19 8.12 -11.36
CA HIS A 276 -17.46 7.14 -12.40
C HIS A 276 -17.25 7.72 -13.82
N GLU A 277 -17.71 8.94 -14.07
CA GLU A 277 -17.47 9.63 -15.35
C GLU A 277 -15.98 9.70 -15.71
N TRP A 278 -15.12 10.01 -14.74
CA TRP A 278 -13.68 10.07 -14.97
C TRP A 278 -13.06 8.68 -15.21
N LEU A 279 -13.56 7.65 -14.52
CA LEU A 279 -13.09 6.28 -14.75
C LEU A 279 -13.51 5.77 -16.14
N LEU A 280 -14.70 6.11 -16.63
CA LEU A 280 -15.10 5.72 -17.98
C LEU A 280 -14.18 6.29 -19.05
N LYS A 281 -13.62 7.49 -18.87
CA LYS A 281 -12.65 8.06 -19.83
C LYS A 281 -11.39 7.21 -19.95
N ILE A 282 -10.86 6.64 -18.86
CA ILE A 282 -9.67 5.76 -18.92
C ILE A 282 -9.99 4.39 -19.50
N GLN A 283 -11.25 3.96 -19.48
CA GLN A 283 -11.67 2.72 -20.11
C GLN A 283 -11.69 2.87 -21.64
N HIS A 284 -12.21 3.98 -22.17
CA HIS A 284 -12.30 4.22 -23.61
C HIS A 284 -10.94 4.42 -24.27
N ASN A 285 -9.97 5.02 -23.58
CA ASN A 285 -8.62 5.19 -24.11
C ASN A 285 -7.81 3.88 -24.13
N SER A 286 -8.22 2.86 -23.37
CA SER A 286 -7.53 1.58 -23.25
C SER A 286 -8.08 0.49 -24.18
N SER A 287 -9.00 0.82 -25.11
CA SER A 287 -9.67 -0.17 -25.96
C SER A 287 -9.42 0.00 -27.45
N PRO A 288 -9.18 -1.12 -28.15
CA PRO A 288 -10.24 -1.62 -29.00
C PRO A 288 -10.80 -2.94 -28.43
N VAL A 289 -12.12 -3.02 -28.42
CA VAL A 289 -12.92 -4.26 -28.34
C VAL A 289 -13.08 -4.91 -26.96
N PHE A 290 -14.05 -4.42 -26.20
CA PHE A 290 -14.89 -5.31 -25.41
C PHE A 290 -16.34 -5.14 -25.85
N ASP A 291 -16.75 -6.00 -26.77
CA ASP A 291 -18.14 -6.12 -27.20
C ASP A 291 -19.03 -6.46 -25.99
N THR A 292 -20.01 -5.59 -25.73
CA THR A 292 -20.97 -5.72 -24.62
C THR A 292 -22.02 -6.79 -24.84
N LYS A 293 -21.86 -7.64 -25.87
CA LYS A 293 -22.91 -8.59 -26.32
C LYS A 293 -22.73 -10.04 -25.86
N THR A 294 -21.78 -10.35 -24.96
CA THR A 294 -21.67 -11.73 -24.49
C THR A 294 -21.78 -11.78 -22.93
N LEU A 295 -22.98 -11.72 -22.45
CA LEU A 295 -23.42 -12.18 -21.14
C LEU A 295 -24.59 -13.11 -21.34
#